data_89b3991735823b60d4a4558e00fd6147
#
_entry.id   89b3991735823b60d4a4558e00fd6147
#
_cell.length_a   1.000
_cell.length_b   1.000
_cell.length_c   1.000
_cell.angle_alpha   90.00
_cell.angle_beta   90.00
_cell.angle_gamma   90.00
#
_symmetry.space_group_name_H-M   'P 1'
#
loop_
_entity.id
_entity.type
_entity.pdbx_description
1 polymer ?
#
loop_
_entity_poly.entity_id
_entity_poly.type
_entity_poly.pdbx_seq_one_letter_code
_entity_poly.pdbx_strand_id
1 'polypeptide(L)'
;MITTQLLRPESIVVVGASNNVHKPGGAILKNLINGGYQGELRAVNPKEKEVQGVPAFADVNDLPDTDLAVLAVPASMCPDIVETLASKKQTRAFIILSAGFGEETHEGALLEERILETVNKYGASLIGPNCIGLMNTWHHSVFSQPIPNLNPKGVDLISSSGATAVFILESAVTKGLQFNSVWSVGNAKQIGVEDVLQFMDAVSYTHLTLPTIA
;
A
#
# COMPACT_ATOMS: atom_id res chain seq x y z
N MET A 1 -11.99 4.68 6.48
CA MET A 1 -12.64 3.34 6.66
C MET A 1 -11.70 2.27 6.11
N ILE A 2 -11.47 1.17 6.83
CA ILE A 2 -10.66 0.02 6.37
C ILE A 2 -11.58 -0.99 5.70
N THR A 3 -11.40 -1.20 4.39
CA THR A 3 -12.23 -2.12 3.58
C THR A 3 -11.64 -3.54 3.54
N THR A 4 -12.47 -4.53 3.21
CA THR A 4 -11.99 -5.90 2.98
C THR A 4 -11.01 -5.96 1.81
N GLN A 5 -11.20 -5.15 0.77
CA GLN A 5 -10.31 -5.06 -0.38
C GLN A 5 -8.91 -4.55 -0.03
N LEU A 6 -8.76 -3.76 1.05
CA LEU A 6 -7.43 -3.38 1.55
C LEU A 6 -6.74 -4.53 2.27
N LEU A 7 -7.49 -5.33 3.03
CA LEU A 7 -6.94 -6.39 3.89
C LEU A 7 -6.71 -7.69 3.14
N ARG A 8 -7.67 -8.08 2.30
CA ARG A 8 -7.70 -9.36 1.59
C ARG A 8 -8.24 -9.17 0.17
N PRO A 9 -7.50 -8.46 -0.70
CA PRO A 9 -7.90 -8.28 -2.09
C PRO A 9 -7.91 -9.61 -2.84
N GLU A 10 -8.86 -9.80 -3.75
CA GLU A 10 -8.87 -10.90 -4.72
C GLU A 10 -8.03 -10.55 -5.95
N SER A 11 -7.82 -9.25 -6.20
CA SER A 11 -6.98 -8.76 -7.29
C SER A 11 -6.18 -7.52 -6.88
N ILE A 12 -4.91 -7.48 -7.31
CA ILE A 12 -4.00 -6.34 -7.06
C ILE A 12 -3.41 -5.86 -8.38
N VAL A 13 -3.41 -4.55 -8.59
CA VAL A 13 -2.65 -3.92 -9.66
C VAL A 13 -1.54 -3.04 -9.11
N VAL A 14 -0.34 -3.17 -9.68
CA VAL A 14 0.80 -2.26 -9.43
C VAL A 14 0.90 -1.27 -10.59
N VAL A 15 0.54 -0.02 -10.33
CA VAL A 15 0.64 1.07 -11.32
C VAL A 15 2.02 1.72 -11.22
N GLY A 16 2.75 1.73 -12.34
CA GLY A 16 4.16 2.10 -12.36
C GLY A 16 5.10 0.92 -12.04
N ALA A 17 4.61 -0.31 -12.27
CA ALA A 17 5.42 -1.52 -12.15
C ALA A 17 6.66 -1.48 -13.04
N SER A 18 7.73 -2.14 -12.61
CA SER A 18 9.03 -2.13 -13.31
C SER A 18 9.76 -3.47 -13.22
N ASN A 19 10.46 -3.84 -14.28
CA ASN A 19 11.43 -4.94 -14.27
C ASN A 19 12.67 -4.62 -13.40
N ASN A 20 12.94 -3.33 -13.15
CA ASN A 20 14.00 -2.92 -12.22
C ASN A 20 13.48 -3.02 -10.78
N VAL A 21 13.91 -4.07 -10.07
CA VAL A 21 13.52 -4.37 -8.69
C VAL A 21 14.07 -3.37 -7.65
N HIS A 22 14.96 -2.46 -8.05
CA HIS A 22 15.45 -1.38 -7.18
C HIS A 22 14.57 -0.12 -7.23
N LYS A 23 13.60 -0.06 -8.17
CA LYS A 23 12.57 0.98 -8.18
C LYS A 23 11.37 0.55 -7.31
N PRO A 24 10.66 1.48 -6.66
CA PRO A 24 9.52 1.13 -5.80
C PRO A 24 8.50 0.21 -6.48
N GLY A 25 8.07 0.53 -7.71
CA GLY A 25 7.12 -0.30 -8.45
C GLY A 25 7.65 -1.68 -8.85
N GLY A 26 8.98 -1.85 -8.97
CA GLY A 26 9.60 -3.16 -9.19
C GLY A 26 9.76 -3.94 -7.89
N ALA A 27 10.16 -3.27 -6.81
CA ALA A 27 10.34 -3.89 -5.50
C ALA A 27 9.01 -4.45 -4.96
N ILE A 28 7.93 -3.65 -5.05
CA ILE A 28 6.63 -4.10 -4.54
C ILE A 28 6.06 -5.26 -5.34
N LEU A 29 6.20 -5.24 -6.68
CA LEU A 29 5.76 -6.37 -7.51
C LEU A 29 6.53 -7.65 -7.16
N LYS A 30 7.85 -7.55 -6.98
CA LYS A 30 8.70 -8.66 -6.52
C LYS A 30 8.25 -9.19 -5.14
N ASN A 31 7.92 -8.29 -4.21
CA ASN A 31 7.51 -8.69 -2.85
C ASN A 31 6.14 -9.38 -2.86
N LEU A 32 5.21 -8.96 -3.70
CA LEU A 32 3.92 -9.63 -3.91
C LEU A 32 4.11 -11.05 -4.49
N ILE A 33 4.96 -11.18 -5.51
CA ILE A 33 5.27 -12.49 -6.12
C ILE A 33 5.95 -13.41 -5.11
N ASN A 34 7.02 -12.94 -4.46
CA ASN A 34 7.79 -13.74 -3.49
C ASN A 34 7.00 -14.05 -2.22
N GLY A 35 6.06 -13.18 -1.83
CA GLY A 35 5.13 -13.40 -0.74
C GLY A 35 4.05 -14.42 -1.05
N GLY A 36 4.01 -14.94 -2.28
CA GLY A 36 3.07 -15.98 -2.69
C GLY A 36 1.62 -15.50 -2.75
N TYR A 37 1.38 -14.24 -3.13
CA TYR A 37 0.02 -13.73 -3.30
C TYR A 37 -0.80 -14.65 -4.21
N GLN A 38 -1.97 -15.07 -3.74
CA GLN A 38 -2.79 -16.10 -4.40
C GLN A 38 -3.89 -15.53 -5.30
N GLY A 39 -4.13 -14.22 -5.25
CA GLY A 39 -5.12 -13.56 -6.10
C GLY A 39 -4.55 -13.17 -7.47
N GLU A 40 -5.34 -12.46 -8.24
CA GLU A 40 -4.94 -11.98 -9.56
C GLU A 40 -3.99 -10.78 -9.42
N LEU A 41 -2.76 -10.93 -9.95
CA LEU A 41 -1.75 -9.87 -9.96
C LEU A 41 -1.61 -9.29 -11.36
N ARG A 42 -1.64 -7.96 -11.46
CA ARG A 42 -1.54 -7.20 -12.70
C ARG A 42 -0.56 -6.05 -12.55
N ALA A 43 0.00 -5.62 -13.67
CA ALA A 43 0.89 -4.48 -13.74
C ALA A 43 0.35 -3.41 -14.70
N VAL A 44 0.67 -2.13 -14.46
CA VAL A 44 0.53 -1.08 -15.46
C VAL A 44 1.90 -0.51 -15.76
N ASN A 45 2.30 -0.65 -17.03
CA ASN A 45 3.54 -0.11 -17.57
C ASN A 45 3.34 0.22 -19.07
N PRO A 46 3.52 1.48 -19.51
CA PRO A 46 3.24 1.88 -20.90
C PRO A 46 4.20 1.29 -21.95
N LYS A 47 5.29 0.63 -21.53
CA LYS A 47 6.34 0.13 -22.42
C LYS A 47 6.41 -1.39 -22.49
N GLU A 48 5.89 -2.08 -21.47
CA GLU A 48 6.04 -3.52 -21.32
C GLU A 48 4.68 -4.20 -21.41
N LYS A 49 4.65 -5.40 -22.00
CA LYS A 49 3.46 -6.28 -22.02
C LYS A 49 3.46 -7.24 -20.84
N GLU A 50 4.61 -7.38 -20.20
CA GLU A 50 4.83 -8.23 -19.06
C GLU A 50 5.92 -7.61 -18.17
N VAL A 51 5.72 -7.62 -16.87
CA VAL A 51 6.70 -7.14 -15.88
C VAL A 51 6.91 -8.24 -14.84
N GLN A 52 8.13 -8.76 -14.74
CA GLN A 52 8.50 -9.83 -13.80
C GLN A 52 7.60 -11.08 -13.90
N GLY A 53 7.13 -11.46 -15.10
CA GLY A 53 6.21 -12.58 -15.31
C GLY A 53 4.73 -12.25 -15.10
N VAL A 54 4.40 -11.01 -14.77
CA VAL A 54 3.02 -10.55 -14.56
C VAL A 54 2.50 -9.82 -15.78
N PRO A 55 1.29 -10.12 -16.28
CA PRO A 55 0.68 -9.41 -17.39
C PRO A 55 0.60 -7.90 -17.12
N ALA A 56 1.03 -7.09 -18.09
CA ALA A 56 1.05 -5.65 -17.98
C ALA A 56 0.15 -4.99 -19.04
N PHE A 57 -0.59 -3.97 -18.57
CA PHE A 57 -1.45 -3.11 -19.37
C PHE A 57 -0.74 -1.77 -19.63
N ALA A 58 -0.97 -1.18 -20.78
CA ALA A 58 -0.35 0.10 -21.11
C ALA A 58 -0.98 1.26 -20.34
N ASP A 59 -2.28 1.17 -20.06
CA ASP A 59 -3.06 2.21 -19.39
C ASP A 59 -4.03 1.61 -18.37
N VAL A 60 -4.36 2.37 -17.31
CA VAL A 60 -5.34 1.94 -16.29
C VAL A 60 -6.76 1.77 -16.84
N ASN A 61 -7.09 2.44 -17.95
CA ASN A 61 -8.37 2.27 -18.62
C ASN A 61 -8.55 0.87 -19.25
N ASP A 62 -7.46 0.16 -19.55
CA ASP A 62 -7.48 -1.17 -20.15
C ASP A 62 -7.60 -2.30 -19.12
N LEU A 63 -7.47 -1.98 -17.83
CA LEU A 63 -7.59 -2.95 -16.75
C LEU A 63 -9.02 -3.51 -16.64
N PRO A 64 -9.19 -4.77 -16.26
CA PRO A 64 -10.45 -5.26 -15.69
C PRO A 64 -10.68 -4.66 -14.29
N ASP A 65 -11.82 -4.97 -13.68
CA ASP A 65 -12.11 -4.63 -12.29
C ASP A 65 -11.01 -5.14 -11.37
N THR A 66 -10.67 -4.36 -10.35
CA THR A 66 -9.49 -4.62 -9.49
C THR A 66 -9.76 -4.10 -8.08
N ASP A 67 -9.52 -4.93 -7.06
CA ASP A 67 -9.81 -4.58 -5.67
C ASP A 67 -8.85 -3.55 -5.07
N LEU A 68 -7.54 -3.82 -5.19
CA LEU A 68 -6.47 -3.00 -4.62
C LEU A 68 -5.55 -2.47 -5.72
N ALA A 69 -5.31 -1.17 -5.70
CA ALA A 69 -4.29 -0.52 -6.53
C ALA A 69 -3.14 0.01 -5.69
N VAL A 70 -1.91 -0.38 -6.06
CA VAL A 70 -0.68 0.16 -5.47
C VAL A 70 -0.03 1.09 -6.49
N LEU A 71 0.09 2.39 -6.13
CA LEU A 71 0.59 3.42 -7.03
C LEU A 71 2.06 3.76 -6.72
N ALA A 72 2.92 3.55 -7.71
CA ALA A 72 4.34 3.90 -7.71
C ALA A 72 4.67 4.84 -8.90
N VAL A 73 3.88 5.88 -9.06
CA VAL A 73 3.95 6.89 -10.13
C VAL A 73 4.08 8.29 -9.53
N PRO A 74 4.51 9.33 -10.29
CA PRO A 74 4.59 10.69 -9.79
C PRO A 74 3.28 11.18 -9.16
N ALA A 75 3.36 11.97 -8.08
CA ALA A 75 2.22 12.48 -7.33
C ALA A 75 1.16 13.16 -8.22
N SER A 76 1.59 13.94 -9.22
CA SER A 76 0.71 14.63 -10.16
C SER A 76 -0.20 13.71 -10.98
N MET A 77 0.17 12.45 -11.16
CA MET A 77 -0.64 11.47 -11.89
C MET A 77 -1.65 10.73 -11.01
N CYS A 78 -1.43 10.70 -9.69
CA CYS A 78 -2.23 9.88 -8.78
C CYS A 78 -3.71 10.24 -8.76
N PRO A 79 -4.16 11.51 -8.72
CA PRO A 79 -5.59 11.83 -8.64
C PRO A 79 -6.40 11.28 -9.81
N ASP A 80 -5.92 11.42 -11.04
CA ASP A 80 -6.63 10.97 -12.25
C ASP A 80 -6.67 9.44 -12.33
N ILE A 81 -5.59 8.77 -11.91
CA ILE A 81 -5.53 7.31 -11.81
C ILE A 81 -6.51 6.80 -10.75
N VAL A 82 -6.53 7.41 -9.55
CA VAL A 82 -7.45 7.01 -8.47
C VAL A 82 -8.91 7.20 -8.91
N GLU A 83 -9.25 8.35 -9.54
CA GLU A 83 -10.61 8.58 -10.05
C GLU A 83 -10.99 7.54 -11.12
N THR A 84 -10.09 7.24 -12.06
CA THR A 84 -10.36 6.24 -13.10
C THR A 84 -10.59 4.85 -12.50
N LEU A 85 -9.74 4.41 -11.60
CA LEU A 85 -9.83 3.10 -10.98
C LEU A 85 -11.05 2.97 -10.08
N ALA A 86 -11.34 3.99 -9.26
CA ALA A 86 -12.50 3.97 -8.37
C ALA A 86 -13.82 4.01 -9.11
N SER A 87 -13.91 4.84 -10.19
CA SER A 87 -15.16 5.04 -10.94
C SER A 87 -15.45 3.97 -11.99
N LYS A 88 -14.40 3.44 -12.67
CA LYS A 88 -14.56 2.56 -13.83
C LYS A 88 -14.11 1.11 -13.60
N LYS A 89 -13.29 0.85 -12.56
CA LYS A 89 -12.66 -0.45 -12.31
C LYS A 89 -12.99 -1.04 -10.95
N GLN A 90 -14.03 -0.52 -10.29
CA GLN A 90 -14.54 -0.99 -8.99
C GLN A 90 -13.48 -1.04 -7.87
N THR A 91 -12.35 -0.33 -8.03
CA THR A 91 -11.27 -0.34 -7.02
C THR A 91 -11.74 0.32 -5.73
N ARG A 92 -11.57 -0.38 -4.61
CA ARG A 92 -12.02 0.04 -3.27
C ARG A 92 -10.89 0.07 -2.24
N ALA A 93 -9.63 -0.11 -2.69
CA ALA A 93 -8.46 0.08 -1.85
C ALA A 93 -7.31 0.67 -2.65
N PHE A 94 -6.58 1.61 -2.04
CA PHE A 94 -5.44 2.28 -2.63
C PHE A 94 -4.29 2.34 -1.64
N ILE A 95 -3.07 2.09 -2.13
CA ILE A 95 -1.81 2.33 -1.43
C ILE A 95 -0.98 3.24 -2.33
N ILE A 96 -0.64 4.44 -1.86
CA ILE A 96 0.14 5.42 -2.64
C ILE A 96 1.52 5.55 -2.02
N LEU A 97 2.54 5.04 -2.73
CA LEU A 97 3.92 5.01 -2.23
C LEU A 97 4.63 6.36 -2.41
N SER A 98 4.25 7.08 -3.46
CA SER A 98 4.95 8.30 -3.91
C SER A 98 4.90 9.41 -2.85
N ALA A 99 5.99 10.16 -2.74
CA ALA A 99 6.07 11.47 -2.11
C ALA A 99 5.77 12.58 -3.12
N GLY A 100 5.82 13.85 -2.68
CA GLY A 100 5.53 15.02 -3.49
C GLY A 100 4.10 15.51 -3.32
N PHE A 101 3.54 15.29 -2.15
CA PHE A 101 2.20 15.73 -1.77
C PHE A 101 2.25 16.86 -0.72
N GLY A 102 1.34 16.88 0.23
CA GLY A 102 1.22 17.93 1.23
C GLY A 102 2.43 18.09 2.16
N GLU A 103 3.28 17.07 2.27
CA GLU A 103 4.54 17.12 2.99
C GLU A 103 5.61 17.98 2.29
N GLU A 104 5.47 18.23 0.99
CA GLU A 104 6.45 19.01 0.22
C GLU A 104 5.93 20.39 -0.18
N THR A 105 4.69 20.47 -0.71
CA THR A 105 4.18 21.70 -1.32
C THR A 105 2.69 21.88 -1.07
N HIS A 106 2.22 23.15 -1.23
CA HIS A 106 0.79 23.46 -1.21
C HIS A 106 0.05 22.81 -2.38
N GLU A 107 0.64 22.77 -3.56
CA GLU A 107 0.08 22.09 -4.74
C GLU A 107 -0.06 20.59 -4.46
N GLY A 108 0.91 20.00 -3.78
CA GLY A 108 0.85 18.60 -3.33
C GLY A 108 -0.31 18.34 -2.38
N ALA A 109 -0.61 19.27 -1.47
CA ALA A 109 -1.78 19.17 -0.59
C ALA A 109 -3.10 19.17 -1.37
N LEU A 110 -3.22 19.93 -2.43
CA LEU A 110 -4.40 19.93 -3.31
C LEU A 110 -4.58 18.60 -4.05
N LEU A 111 -3.46 17.95 -4.42
CA LEU A 111 -3.52 16.59 -4.99
C LEU A 111 -4.05 15.56 -3.98
N GLU A 112 -3.61 15.66 -2.72
CA GLU A 112 -4.13 14.81 -1.63
C GLU A 112 -5.62 15.02 -1.41
N GLU A 113 -6.10 16.27 -1.41
CA GLU A 113 -7.52 16.58 -1.23
C GLU A 113 -8.38 15.96 -2.34
N ARG A 114 -7.96 16.07 -3.60
CA ARG A 114 -8.65 15.42 -4.73
C ARG A 114 -8.71 13.90 -4.57
N ILE A 115 -7.63 13.27 -4.13
CA ILE A 115 -7.60 11.84 -3.87
C ILE A 115 -8.56 11.49 -2.74
N LEU A 116 -8.52 12.25 -1.62
CA LEU A 116 -9.37 12.03 -0.46
C LEU A 116 -10.86 12.15 -0.80
N GLU A 117 -11.24 13.16 -1.57
CA GLU A 117 -12.60 13.33 -2.06
C GLU A 117 -13.06 12.12 -2.89
N THR A 118 -12.20 11.65 -3.80
CA THR A 118 -12.49 10.48 -4.63
C THR A 118 -12.66 9.21 -3.80
N VAL A 119 -11.71 8.88 -2.93
CA VAL A 119 -11.80 7.64 -2.14
C VAL A 119 -13.00 7.66 -1.19
N ASN A 120 -13.35 8.82 -0.63
CA ASN A 120 -14.53 8.97 0.21
C ASN A 120 -15.83 8.83 -0.60
N LYS A 121 -15.91 9.45 -1.78
CA LYS A 121 -17.07 9.36 -2.69
C LYS A 121 -17.38 7.90 -3.07
N TYR A 122 -16.37 7.09 -3.29
CA TYR A 122 -16.54 5.69 -3.72
C TYR A 122 -16.43 4.68 -2.56
N GLY A 123 -16.33 5.13 -1.31
CA GLY A 123 -16.22 4.27 -0.14
C GLY A 123 -14.96 3.41 -0.14
N ALA A 124 -13.86 3.92 -0.69
CA ALA A 124 -12.60 3.22 -0.78
C ALA A 124 -11.67 3.53 0.40
N SER A 125 -10.73 2.62 0.67
CA SER A 125 -9.64 2.80 1.64
C SER A 125 -8.41 3.42 0.99
N LEU A 126 -7.71 4.30 1.71
CA LEU A 126 -6.44 4.89 1.30
C LEU A 126 -5.38 4.74 2.39
N ILE A 127 -4.26 4.11 2.05
CA ILE A 127 -3.00 4.13 2.82
C ILE A 127 -2.02 5.05 2.12
N GLY A 128 -1.39 5.94 2.87
CA GLY A 128 -0.49 6.95 2.36
C GLY A 128 -1.18 8.30 2.11
N PRO A 129 -0.70 9.10 1.16
CA PRO A 129 0.52 8.89 0.36
C PRO A 129 1.82 8.91 1.17
N ASN A 130 2.98 8.83 0.48
CA ASN A 130 4.31 8.87 1.09
C ASN A 130 4.52 7.76 2.15
N CYS A 131 4.27 6.51 1.79
CA CYS A 131 4.36 5.36 2.67
C CYS A 131 5.20 4.23 2.06
N ILE A 132 5.63 3.25 2.87
CA ILE A 132 6.25 2.03 2.33
C ILE A 132 5.22 0.96 1.96
N GLY A 133 3.96 1.11 2.38
CA GLY A 133 2.86 0.23 2.08
C GLY A 133 2.32 -0.57 3.26
N LEU A 134 1.60 -1.63 2.94
CA LEU A 134 0.94 -2.55 3.87
C LEU A 134 1.39 -3.99 3.59
N MET A 135 1.71 -4.71 4.65
CA MET A 135 2.01 -6.14 4.60
C MET A 135 1.20 -6.87 5.67
N ASN A 136 0.56 -7.97 5.28
CA ASN A 136 -0.16 -8.87 6.16
C ASN A 136 -0.05 -10.31 5.63
N THR A 137 -0.73 -11.26 6.26
CA THR A 137 -0.69 -12.67 5.86
C THR A 137 -1.35 -12.96 4.50
N TRP A 138 -2.04 -11.99 3.89
CA TRP A 138 -2.69 -12.14 2.59
C TRP A 138 -1.87 -11.57 1.43
N HIS A 139 -1.16 -10.44 1.65
CA HIS A 139 -0.35 -9.80 0.62
C HIS A 139 0.80 -8.98 1.21
N HIS A 140 1.89 -8.89 0.45
CA HIS A 140 3.09 -8.12 0.81
C HIS A 140 3.20 -6.86 -0.05
N SER A 141 2.21 -5.96 0.06
CA SER A 141 2.19 -4.69 -0.69
C SER A 141 3.10 -3.63 -0.07
N VAL A 142 4.38 -3.98 0.10
CA VAL A 142 5.46 -3.10 0.59
C VAL A 142 6.65 -3.13 -0.37
N PHE A 143 7.36 -2.00 -0.53
CA PHE A 143 8.57 -1.96 -1.36
C PHE A 143 9.88 -2.10 -0.56
N SER A 144 9.82 -2.12 0.77
CA SER A 144 10.99 -2.24 1.65
C SER A 144 11.46 -3.68 1.83
N GLN A 145 12.66 -3.80 2.36
CA GLN A 145 13.29 -5.04 2.84
C GLN A 145 13.83 -4.78 4.25
N PRO A 146 14.00 -5.81 5.11
CA PRO A 146 13.64 -7.21 4.89
C PRO A 146 12.12 -7.45 4.96
N ILE A 147 11.65 -8.52 4.30
CA ILE A 147 10.31 -9.04 4.51
C ILE A 147 10.36 -10.08 5.63
N PRO A 148 9.75 -9.83 6.80
CA PRO A 148 9.69 -10.81 7.87
C PRO A 148 8.78 -11.98 7.51
N ASN A 149 9.02 -13.14 8.12
CA ASN A 149 8.04 -14.20 8.12
C ASN A 149 6.82 -13.78 8.93
N LEU A 150 5.67 -13.69 8.27
CA LEU A 150 4.44 -13.33 8.93
C LEU A 150 3.82 -14.51 9.67
N ASN A 151 3.29 -14.24 10.85
CA ASN A 151 2.61 -15.20 11.70
C ASN A 151 1.34 -14.56 12.26
N PRO A 152 0.16 -15.18 12.12
CA PRO A 152 -1.09 -14.66 12.68
C PRO A 152 -1.09 -14.41 14.20
N LYS A 153 -0.11 -15.00 14.91
CA LYS A 153 0.11 -14.77 16.36
C LYS A 153 1.24 -13.78 16.63
N GLY A 154 1.81 -13.17 15.59
CA GLY A 154 2.84 -12.14 15.70
C GLY A 154 2.30 -10.81 16.17
N VAL A 155 3.18 -9.83 16.29
CA VAL A 155 2.82 -8.45 16.62
C VAL A 155 2.42 -7.68 15.37
N ASP A 156 1.56 -6.69 15.53
CA ASP A 156 1.25 -5.71 14.51
C ASP A 156 2.16 -4.47 14.68
N LEU A 157 2.78 -4.04 13.60
CA LEU A 157 3.58 -2.82 13.57
C LEU A 157 2.83 -1.76 12.77
N ILE A 158 2.56 -0.62 13.40
CA ILE A 158 1.93 0.54 12.75
C ILE A 158 2.86 1.73 12.90
N SER A 159 3.17 2.42 11.79
CA SER A 159 4.05 3.59 11.80
C SER A 159 3.62 4.60 10.72
N SER A 160 3.63 5.89 11.07
CA SER A 160 3.54 6.98 10.08
C SER A 160 4.85 7.15 9.31
N SER A 161 5.99 6.80 9.91
CA SER A 161 7.30 6.89 9.28
C SER A 161 7.74 5.56 8.68
N GLY A 162 7.89 5.54 7.34
CA GLY A 162 8.40 4.37 6.62
C GLY A 162 9.83 3.99 7.06
N ALA A 163 10.70 4.98 7.26
CA ALA A 163 12.08 4.75 7.72
C ALA A 163 12.12 4.11 9.12
N THR A 164 11.28 4.58 10.05
CA THR A 164 11.15 3.99 11.38
C THR A 164 10.64 2.56 11.31
N ALA A 165 9.64 2.28 10.47
CA ALA A 165 9.13 0.92 10.28
C ALA A 165 10.23 -0.02 9.78
N VAL A 166 11.02 0.38 8.77
CA VAL A 166 12.14 -0.43 8.24
C VAL A 166 13.20 -0.68 9.32
N PHE A 167 13.60 0.35 10.08
CA PHE A 167 14.58 0.22 11.16
C PHE A 167 14.11 -0.78 12.25
N ILE A 168 12.84 -0.71 12.62
CA ILE A 168 12.24 -1.65 13.58
C ILE A 168 12.25 -3.06 13.01
N LEU A 169 11.84 -3.26 11.75
CA LEU A 169 11.83 -4.55 11.08
C LEU A 169 13.23 -5.18 11.04
N GLU A 170 14.25 -4.44 10.61
CA GLU A 170 15.64 -4.90 10.55
C GLU A 170 16.13 -5.36 11.93
N SER A 171 15.86 -4.57 12.96
CA SER A 171 16.28 -4.87 14.33
C SER A 171 15.52 -6.04 14.96
N ALA A 172 14.21 -6.13 14.69
CA ALA A 172 13.32 -7.11 15.31
C ALA A 172 13.43 -8.50 14.67
N VAL A 173 13.54 -8.58 13.34
CA VAL A 173 13.67 -9.84 12.61
C VAL A 173 14.93 -10.60 13.05
N THR A 174 16.05 -9.90 13.22
CA THR A 174 17.31 -10.50 13.70
C THR A 174 17.22 -11.04 15.12
N LYS A 175 16.26 -10.55 15.90
CA LYS A 175 15.98 -10.99 17.29
C LYS A 175 14.87 -12.05 17.37
N GLY A 176 14.36 -12.51 16.23
CA GLY A 176 13.33 -13.53 16.15
C GLY A 176 11.90 -13.04 16.43
N LEU A 177 11.65 -11.73 16.44
CA LEU A 177 10.29 -11.20 16.55
C LEU A 177 9.50 -11.54 15.29
N GLN A 178 8.30 -12.06 15.47
CA GLN A 178 7.38 -12.39 14.39
C GLN A 178 6.30 -11.31 14.27
N PHE A 179 5.92 -10.97 13.05
CA PHE A 179 4.90 -9.98 12.76
C PHE A 179 3.63 -10.64 12.20
N ASN A 180 2.46 -10.15 12.58
CA ASN A 180 1.19 -10.47 11.95
C ASN A 180 0.94 -9.52 10.76
N SER A 181 1.14 -8.22 10.98
CA SER A 181 1.04 -7.21 9.93
C SER A 181 2.00 -6.05 10.15
N VAL A 182 2.26 -5.30 9.07
CA VAL A 182 3.05 -4.08 9.08
C VAL A 182 2.31 -3.01 8.27
N TRP A 183 2.01 -1.90 8.92
CA TRP A 183 1.27 -0.78 8.36
C TRP A 183 2.15 0.47 8.35
N SER A 184 2.47 0.97 7.18
CA SER A 184 3.08 2.28 7.05
C SER A 184 2.04 3.24 6.47
N VAL A 185 1.51 4.14 7.30
CA VAL A 185 0.40 4.99 6.90
C VAL A 185 0.83 6.31 6.24
N GLY A 186 2.14 6.63 6.25
CA GLY A 186 2.71 7.80 5.57
C GLY A 186 2.09 9.10 6.07
N ASN A 187 1.62 9.94 5.14
CA ASN A 187 0.93 11.21 5.45
C ASN A 187 -0.43 10.99 6.16
N ALA A 188 -0.92 9.76 6.23
CA ALA A 188 -2.14 9.38 6.95
C ALA A 188 -3.37 10.23 6.57
N LYS A 189 -3.55 10.50 5.27
CA LYS A 189 -4.58 11.44 4.82
C LYS A 189 -6.02 10.95 5.09
N GLN A 190 -6.25 9.63 5.05
CA GLN A 190 -7.56 9.03 5.38
C GLN A 190 -7.45 8.02 6.53
N ILE A 191 -6.47 7.14 6.49
CA ILE A 191 -6.27 6.10 7.51
C ILE A 191 -4.98 6.44 8.25
N GLY A 192 -5.12 6.82 9.52
CA GLY A 192 -4.04 7.10 10.44
C GLY A 192 -3.70 5.92 11.34
N VAL A 193 -2.73 6.12 12.24
CA VAL A 193 -2.34 5.11 13.24
C VAL A 193 -3.52 4.77 14.15
N GLU A 194 -4.30 5.77 14.55
CA GLU A 194 -5.48 5.65 15.40
C GLU A 194 -6.58 4.82 14.74
N ASP A 195 -6.82 4.99 13.44
CA ASP A 195 -7.82 4.22 12.69
C ASP A 195 -7.46 2.74 12.63
N VAL A 196 -6.16 2.44 12.42
CA VAL A 196 -5.68 1.06 12.39
C VAL A 196 -5.74 0.43 13.78
N LEU A 197 -5.38 1.17 14.83
CA LEU A 197 -5.49 0.70 16.22
C LEU A 197 -6.95 0.41 16.60
N GLN A 198 -7.86 1.32 16.28
CA GLN A 198 -9.29 1.13 16.53
C GLN A 198 -9.85 -0.08 15.77
N PHE A 199 -9.41 -0.27 14.52
CA PHE A 199 -9.78 -1.46 13.75
C PHE A 199 -9.27 -2.74 14.41
N MET A 200 -8.02 -2.78 14.85
CA MET A 200 -7.42 -3.94 15.52
C MET A 200 -8.10 -4.26 16.86
N ASP A 201 -8.43 -3.25 17.66
CA ASP A 201 -9.15 -3.41 18.92
C ASP A 201 -10.52 -4.08 18.72
N ALA A 202 -11.22 -3.70 17.65
CA ALA A 202 -12.52 -4.28 17.30
C ALA A 202 -12.47 -5.77 16.91
N VAL A 203 -11.30 -6.27 16.48
CA VAL A 203 -11.11 -7.69 16.08
C VAL A 203 -10.44 -8.56 17.16
N SER A 204 -10.37 -8.11 18.43
CA SER A 204 -9.90 -8.86 19.61
C SER A 204 -8.43 -9.31 19.58
N TYR A 205 -7.50 -8.38 19.39
CA TYR A 205 -6.06 -8.63 19.54
C TYR A 205 -5.48 -8.00 20.80
N THR A 206 -4.38 -8.58 21.30
CA THR A 206 -3.55 -7.95 22.35
C THR A 206 -2.57 -6.99 21.68
N HIS A 207 -2.62 -5.70 22.01
CA HIS A 207 -1.79 -4.67 21.40
C HIS A 207 -0.61 -4.27 22.30
N LEU A 208 0.54 -4.02 21.69
CA LEU A 208 1.64 -3.29 22.28
C LEU A 208 1.82 -1.98 21.49
N THR A 209 1.54 -0.85 22.11
CA THR A 209 1.80 0.47 21.52
C THR A 209 3.10 1.04 22.05
N LEU A 210 3.97 1.49 21.15
CA LEU A 210 5.13 2.31 21.52
C LEU A 210 4.72 3.78 21.36
N PRO A 211 4.95 4.64 22.36
CA PRO A 211 4.64 6.05 22.24
C PRO A 211 5.50 6.66 21.13
N THR A 212 4.85 7.37 20.21
CA THR A 212 5.55 8.20 19.23
C THR A 212 6.12 9.40 19.98
N ILE A 213 7.43 9.51 20.07
CA ILE A 213 8.07 10.71 20.58
C ILE A 213 7.98 11.73 19.43
N ALA A 214 7.22 12.81 19.67
CA ALA A 214 7.10 13.94 18.76
C ALA A 214 8.40 14.75 18.73
#